data_a475c98493a35bf183d5dc6cf8be8829
#
_entry.id   a475c98493a35bf183d5dc6cf8be8829
#
_cell.length_a   1.000
_cell.length_b   1.000
_cell.length_c   1.000
_cell.angle_alpha   90.00
_cell.angle_beta   90.00
_cell.angle_gamma   90.00
#
_symmetry.space_group_name_H-M   'P 1'
#
loop_
_entity.id
_entity.type
_entity.pdbx_description
1 polymer ?
#
loop_
_entity_poly.entity_id
_entity_poly.type
_entity_poly.pdbx_seq_one_letter_code
_entity_poly.pdbx_strand_id
1 'polypeptide(L)'
;LEDEDFLLKLGAVGIGPDGKKHPTSAGLLMFGNEYDIVREFNAYFLDYQEQYDADTRWTDRIISSSGDWSGNVYDFYFRVYNKLIQDIKVPFKMDGGVRVDDTTVHQALREALANCLVNADYYGRQGLVIIKKRDSITMANPGGFRIEIDAAKSGGVSDPRNGTMLKMFNLIDIGERAGSGIPNIFRVWREQGWKEPVIVELSEPDRIILSLS
;
A
#
# COMPACT_ATOMS: atom_id res chain seq x y z
N LEU A 1 13.01 -25.68 -1.66
CA LEU A 1 11.55 -25.75 -1.73
C LEU A 1 11.15 -25.69 -3.19
N GLU A 2 10.26 -26.59 -3.62
CA GLU A 2 9.61 -26.43 -4.92
C GLU A 2 8.68 -25.20 -4.87
N ASP A 3 8.49 -24.51 -5.98
CA ASP A 3 7.73 -23.26 -6.05
C ASP A 3 6.31 -23.41 -5.48
N GLU A 4 5.65 -24.53 -5.75
CA GLU A 4 4.31 -24.80 -5.22
C GLU A 4 4.27 -24.97 -3.70
N ASP A 5 5.27 -25.63 -3.10
CA ASP A 5 5.36 -25.75 -1.64
C ASP A 5 5.63 -24.41 -0.98
N PHE A 6 6.40 -23.57 -1.64
CA PHE A 6 6.63 -22.20 -1.18
C PHE A 6 5.33 -21.39 -1.19
N LEU A 7 4.57 -21.41 -2.28
CA LEU A 7 3.29 -20.70 -2.40
C LEU A 7 2.24 -21.17 -1.38
N LEU A 8 2.20 -22.50 -1.09
CA LEU A 8 1.34 -23.04 -0.03
C LEU A 8 1.74 -22.51 1.35
N LYS A 9 3.04 -22.53 1.69
CA LYS A 9 3.56 -22.04 2.99
C LYS A 9 3.37 -20.53 3.13
N LEU A 10 3.46 -19.83 2.03
CA LEU A 10 3.22 -18.39 1.97
C LEU A 10 1.74 -18.04 2.19
N GLY A 11 0.84 -18.97 1.88
CA GLY A 11 -0.61 -18.76 1.91
C GLY A 11 -1.14 -18.10 0.63
N ALA A 12 -0.35 -18.10 -0.45
CA ALA A 12 -0.78 -17.64 -1.77
C ALA A 12 -1.67 -18.67 -2.47
N VAL A 13 -1.46 -19.95 -2.15
CA VAL A 13 -2.24 -21.09 -2.65
C VAL A 13 -2.82 -21.83 -1.44
N GLY A 14 -3.99 -22.38 -1.60
CA GLY A 14 -4.66 -23.26 -0.63
C GLY A 14 -5.19 -24.51 -1.32
N ILE A 15 -5.60 -25.49 -0.52
CA ILE A 15 -6.25 -26.71 -1.02
C ILE A 15 -7.76 -26.49 -0.90
N GLY A 16 -8.46 -26.55 -2.03
CA GLY A 16 -9.91 -26.42 -2.09
C GLY A 16 -10.66 -27.67 -1.64
N PRO A 17 -12.01 -27.60 -1.53
CA PRO A 17 -12.86 -28.73 -1.20
C PRO A 17 -12.76 -29.89 -2.21
N ASP A 18 -12.34 -29.60 -3.43
CA ASP A 18 -12.09 -30.57 -4.51
C ASP A 18 -10.73 -31.27 -4.39
N GLY A 19 -9.96 -30.99 -3.34
CA GLY A 19 -8.62 -31.53 -3.10
C GLY A 19 -7.54 -30.90 -4.02
N LYS A 20 -7.88 -29.92 -4.84
CA LYS A 20 -6.94 -29.25 -5.75
C LYS A 20 -6.37 -27.97 -5.14
N LYS A 21 -5.23 -27.56 -5.68
CA LYS A 21 -4.59 -26.29 -5.33
C LYS A 21 -5.28 -25.14 -6.06
N HIS A 22 -5.69 -24.12 -5.30
CA HIS A 22 -6.31 -22.90 -5.81
C HIS A 22 -5.61 -21.67 -5.24
N PRO A 23 -5.56 -20.53 -5.96
CA PRO A 23 -5.16 -19.27 -5.36
C PRO A 23 -6.05 -18.95 -4.16
N THR A 24 -5.45 -18.45 -3.10
CA THR A 24 -6.21 -17.80 -2.02
C THR A 24 -6.58 -16.38 -2.46
N SER A 25 -7.51 -15.74 -1.74
CA SER A 25 -7.82 -14.32 -1.96
C SER A 25 -6.54 -13.43 -1.94
N ALA A 26 -5.64 -13.69 -0.99
CA ALA A 26 -4.37 -12.98 -0.90
C ALA A 26 -3.43 -13.30 -2.08
N GLY A 27 -3.33 -14.57 -2.47
CA GLY A 27 -2.52 -14.99 -3.61
C GLY A 27 -3.03 -14.41 -4.92
N LEU A 28 -4.36 -14.39 -5.10
CA LEU A 28 -4.99 -13.79 -6.27
C LEU A 28 -4.74 -12.29 -6.35
N LEU A 29 -4.94 -11.54 -5.26
CA LEU A 29 -4.68 -10.11 -5.19
C LEU A 29 -3.21 -9.77 -5.44
N MET A 30 -2.29 -10.55 -4.86
CA MET A 30 -0.84 -10.27 -4.95
C MET A 30 -0.24 -10.63 -6.30
N PHE A 31 -0.66 -11.75 -6.92
CA PHE A 31 0.06 -12.33 -8.06
C PHE A 31 -0.84 -12.66 -9.26
N GLY A 32 -2.16 -12.47 -9.15
CA GLY A 32 -3.09 -12.72 -10.25
C GLY A 32 -3.00 -11.68 -11.35
N ASN A 33 -3.69 -11.91 -12.45
CA ASN A 33 -3.96 -10.88 -13.45
C ASN A 33 -5.27 -10.17 -13.12
N GLU A 34 -5.37 -8.90 -13.50
CA GLU A 34 -6.55 -8.07 -13.19
C GLU A 34 -7.86 -8.74 -13.61
N TYR A 35 -7.92 -9.33 -14.80
CA TYR A 35 -9.13 -10.00 -15.30
C TYR A 35 -9.56 -11.23 -14.47
N ASP A 36 -8.65 -11.86 -13.72
CA ASP A 36 -8.98 -12.92 -12.77
C ASP A 36 -9.37 -12.34 -11.40
N ILE A 37 -8.69 -11.26 -10.98
CA ILE A 37 -8.96 -10.58 -9.71
C ILE A 37 -10.39 -10.01 -9.71
N VAL A 38 -10.83 -9.36 -10.78
CA VAL A 38 -12.18 -8.74 -10.84
C VAL A 38 -13.31 -9.76 -10.87
N ARG A 39 -13.04 -11.03 -11.14
CA ARG A 39 -14.03 -12.10 -11.03
C ARG A 39 -14.39 -12.40 -9.58
N GLU A 40 -13.44 -12.28 -8.67
CA GLU A 40 -13.65 -12.46 -7.23
C GLU A 40 -13.99 -11.13 -6.56
N PHE A 41 -13.29 -10.06 -6.92
CA PHE A 41 -13.39 -8.72 -6.34
C PHE A 41 -13.96 -7.75 -7.38
N ASN A 42 -15.26 -7.74 -7.57
CA ASN A 42 -15.94 -7.05 -8.67
C ASN A 42 -15.75 -5.52 -8.71
N ALA A 43 -15.41 -4.91 -7.58
CA ALA A 43 -15.08 -3.48 -7.47
C ALA A 43 -13.57 -3.22 -7.38
N TYR A 44 -12.74 -4.23 -7.64
CA TYR A 44 -11.29 -4.08 -7.62
C TYR A 44 -10.84 -3.02 -8.60
N PHE A 45 -10.16 -2.02 -8.09
CA PHE A 45 -9.57 -0.95 -8.88
C PHE A 45 -8.45 -0.29 -8.09
N LEU A 46 -7.25 -0.26 -8.67
CA LEU A 46 -6.11 0.46 -8.13
C LEU A 46 -5.82 1.62 -9.07
N ASP A 47 -5.69 2.82 -8.51
CA ASP A 47 -5.49 4.06 -9.26
C ASP A 47 -4.43 4.94 -8.58
N TYR A 48 -3.33 5.17 -9.27
CA TYR A 48 -2.33 6.17 -8.91
C TYR A 48 -2.35 7.30 -9.92
N GLN A 49 -2.36 8.54 -9.43
CA GLN A 49 -2.42 9.75 -10.23
C GLN A 49 -1.35 10.75 -9.79
N GLU A 50 -0.66 11.36 -10.76
CA GLU A 50 0.14 12.57 -10.54
C GLU A 50 -0.66 13.79 -11.01
N GLN A 51 -0.83 14.77 -10.13
CA GLN A 51 -1.60 15.98 -10.37
C GLN A 51 -0.73 17.21 -10.08
N TYR A 52 0.16 17.55 -11.00
CA TYR A 52 1.11 18.65 -10.81
C TYR A 52 0.60 19.99 -11.33
N ASP A 53 -0.35 19.99 -12.25
CA ASP A 53 -0.92 21.19 -12.86
C ASP A 53 -2.42 21.26 -12.64
N ALA A 54 -2.94 22.46 -12.37
CA ALA A 54 -4.37 22.67 -12.11
C ALA A 54 -5.23 22.44 -13.37
N ASP A 55 -4.65 22.66 -14.55
CA ASP A 55 -5.37 22.59 -15.83
C ASP A 55 -5.37 21.17 -16.44
N THR A 56 -4.58 20.26 -15.86
CA THR A 56 -4.47 18.88 -16.34
C THR A 56 -5.03 17.94 -15.29
N ARG A 57 -5.95 17.07 -15.68
CA ARG A 57 -6.58 16.11 -14.76
C ARG A 57 -5.55 15.21 -14.07
N TRP A 58 -4.53 14.79 -14.81
CA TRP A 58 -3.34 14.09 -14.31
C TRP A 58 -2.19 14.25 -15.31
N THR A 59 -0.97 14.35 -14.81
CA THR A 59 0.26 14.38 -15.62
C THR A 59 0.80 12.98 -15.89
N ASP A 60 0.52 12.04 -14.96
CA ASP A 60 0.80 10.60 -15.11
C ASP A 60 -0.24 9.78 -14.35
N ARG A 61 -0.45 8.54 -14.76
CA ARG A 61 -1.45 7.65 -14.15
C ARG A 61 -1.07 6.18 -14.30
N ILE A 62 -1.29 5.40 -13.23
CA ILE A 62 -1.16 3.93 -13.23
C ILE A 62 -2.48 3.35 -12.73
N ILE A 63 -3.19 2.59 -13.57
CA ILE A 63 -4.45 1.93 -13.21
C ILE A 63 -4.36 0.42 -13.40
N SER A 64 -5.01 -0.34 -12.52
CA SER A 64 -5.02 -1.79 -12.59
C SER A 64 -5.65 -2.33 -13.89
N SER A 65 -6.62 -1.61 -14.44
CA SER A 65 -7.39 -2.01 -15.64
C SER A 65 -6.79 -1.52 -16.97
N SER A 66 -5.53 -1.08 -17.01
CA SER A 66 -4.92 -0.57 -18.26
C SER A 66 -4.64 -1.68 -19.29
N GLY A 67 -4.45 -2.92 -18.84
CA GLY A 67 -4.20 -4.07 -19.71
C GLY A 67 -2.76 -4.24 -20.18
N ASP A 68 -1.85 -3.32 -19.85
CA ASP A 68 -0.43 -3.35 -20.24
C ASP A 68 0.50 -3.96 -19.16
N TRP A 69 -0.06 -4.33 -18.02
CA TRP A 69 0.62 -5.00 -16.90
C TRP A 69 -0.36 -5.90 -16.14
N SER A 70 0.11 -6.64 -15.14
CA SER A 70 -0.71 -7.62 -14.41
C SER A 70 -1.95 -7.02 -13.73
N GLY A 71 -1.89 -5.76 -13.30
CA GLY A 71 -2.94 -5.09 -12.54
C GLY A 71 -3.03 -5.54 -11.08
N ASN A 72 -2.14 -6.40 -10.58
CA ASN A 72 -2.16 -6.91 -9.21
C ASN A 72 -1.52 -5.96 -8.20
N VAL A 73 -1.71 -6.26 -6.91
CA VAL A 73 -1.23 -5.43 -5.79
C VAL A 73 0.29 -5.40 -5.71
N TYR A 74 0.98 -6.51 -5.99
CA TYR A 74 2.44 -6.60 -5.93
C TYR A 74 3.10 -5.66 -6.94
N ASP A 75 2.72 -5.78 -8.21
CA ASP A 75 3.28 -4.94 -9.27
C ASP A 75 2.86 -3.47 -9.10
N PHE A 76 1.63 -3.20 -8.63
CA PHE A 76 1.18 -1.85 -8.31
C PHE A 76 2.04 -1.21 -7.23
N TYR A 77 2.37 -1.95 -6.15
CA TYR A 77 3.22 -1.46 -5.09
C TYR A 77 4.55 -0.93 -5.63
N PHE A 78 5.29 -1.73 -6.40
CA PHE A 78 6.60 -1.32 -6.91
C PHE A 78 6.52 -0.18 -7.93
N ARG A 79 5.53 -0.21 -8.82
CA ARG A 79 5.30 0.87 -9.79
C ARG A 79 5.02 2.20 -9.10
N VAL A 80 4.12 2.19 -8.12
CA VAL A 80 3.73 3.40 -7.38
C VAL A 80 4.84 3.86 -6.46
N TYR A 81 5.50 2.96 -5.73
CA TYR A 81 6.63 3.32 -4.86
C TYR A 81 7.72 4.06 -5.65
N ASN A 82 8.12 3.55 -6.80
CA ASN A 82 9.10 4.20 -7.66
C ASN A 82 8.67 5.61 -8.09
N LYS A 83 7.38 5.84 -8.30
CA LYS A 83 6.83 7.17 -8.59
C LYS A 83 6.80 8.08 -7.36
N LEU A 84 6.44 7.53 -6.21
CA LEU A 84 6.35 8.30 -4.96
C LEU A 84 7.71 8.87 -4.54
N ILE A 85 8.79 8.12 -4.72
CA ILE A 85 10.14 8.55 -4.31
C ILE A 85 10.80 9.50 -5.31
N GLN A 86 10.31 9.62 -6.54
CA GLN A 86 10.79 10.60 -7.49
C GLN A 86 10.50 12.01 -6.96
N ASP A 87 11.48 12.90 -7.07
CA ASP A 87 11.40 14.31 -6.69
C ASP A 87 11.25 14.61 -5.19
N ILE A 88 11.38 13.59 -4.33
CA ILE A 88 11.42 13.84 -2.88
C ILE A 88 12.74 14.53 -2.53
N LYS A 89 12.64 15.80 -2.13
CA LYS A 89 13.77 16.59 -1.65
C LYS A 89 14.09 16.26 -0.20
N VAL A 90 14.74 15.12 0.03
CA VAL A 90 15.26 14.76 1.35
C VAL A 90 16.75 15.08 1.38
N PRO A 91 17.26 15.73 2.43
CA PRO A 91 18.70 15.87 2.63
C PRO A 91 19.33 14.46 2.62
N PHE A 92 20.29 14.25 1.74
CA PHE A 92 21.02 12.97 1.71
C PHE A 92 21.82 12.81 3.01
N LYS A 93 21.81 11.59 3.54
CA LYS A 93 22.68 11.24 4.67
C LYS A 93 23.96 10.60 4.14
N MET A 94 25.08 10.96 4.76
CA MET A 94 26.37 10.27 4.58
C MET A 94 26.57 9.35 5.78
N ASP A 95 26.80 8.09 5.53
CA ASP A 95 27.23 7.13 6.55
C ASP A 95 28.58 6.54 6.13
N GLY A 96 29.60 6.72 6.98
CA GLY A 96 30.97 6.25 6.69
C GLY A 96 31.56 6.77 5.37
N GLY A 97 31.12 7.94 4.87
CA GLY A 97 31.56 8.50 3.58
C GLY A 97 30.80 7.99 2.36
N VAL A 98 29.80 7.12 2.56
CA VAL A 98 28.92 6.61 1.49
C VAL A 98 27.56 7.30 1.57
N ARG A 99 27.03 7.70 0.41
CA ARG A 99 25.69 8.26 0.31
C ARG A 99 24.64 7.19 0.61
N VAL A 100 23.76 7.47 1.56
CA VAL A 100 22.60 6.61 1.87
C VAL A 100 21.41 7.12 1.06
N ASP A 101 21.02 6.38 0.03
CA ASP A 101 19.89 6.71 -0.83
C ASP A 101 18.55 6.28 -0.19
N ASP A 102 18.55 5.28 0.69
CA ASP A 102 17.36 4.82 1.42
C ASP A 102 17.25 5.56 2.78
N THR A 103 16.58 6.71 2.77
CA THR A 103 16.37 7.52 3.98
C THR A 103 15.16 7.05 4.77
N THR A 104 15.01 7.56 6.01
CA THR A 104 13.83 7.30 6.85
C THR A 104 12.53 7.73 6.18
N VAL A 105 12.56 8.74 5.31
CA VAL A 105 11.38 9.17 4.51
C VAL A 105 10.99 8.11 3.48
N HIS A 106 11.96 7.50 2.79
CA HIS A 106 11.70 6.41 1.86
C HIS A 106 11.07 5.21 2.59
N GLN A 107 11.58 4.88 3.78
CA GLN A 107 11.02 3.82 4.62
C GLN A 107 9.60 4.13 5.07
N ALA A 108 9.33 5.37 5.51
CA ALA A 108 7.99 5.80 5.89
C ALA A 108 6.99 5.77 4.73
N LEU A 109 7.41 6.10 3.51
CA LEU A 109 6.56 5.99 2.31
C LEU A 109 6.29 4.54 1.91
N ARG A 110 7.29 3.65 2.01
CA ARG A 110 7.07 2.20 1.83
C ARG A 110 6.01 1.68 2.79
N GLU A 111 6.13 2.06 4.04
CA GLU A 111 5.20 1.67 5.09
C GLU A 111 3.79 2.23 4.84
N ALA A 112 3.67 3.51 4.49
CA ALA A 112 2.39 4.14 4.19
C ALA A 112 1.68 3.45 3.02
N LEU A 113 2.41 3.16 1.94
CA LEU A 113 1.88 2.48 0.78
C LEU A 113 1.47 1.03 1.09
N ALA A 114 2.31 0.28 1.80
CA ALA A 114 1.99 -1.08 2.24
C ALA A 114 0.75 -1.11 3.13
N ASN A 115 0.66 -0.21 4.12
CA ASN A 115 -0.50 -0.10 4.99
C ASN A 115 -1.78 0.24 4.22
N CYS A 116 -1.72 1.14 3.25
CA CYS A 116 -2.85 1.48 2.39
C CYS A 116 -3.37 0.25 1.62
N LEU A 117 -2.47 -0.54 1.04
CA LEU A 117 -2.82 -1.74 0.28
C LEU A 117 -3.30 -2.89 1.17
N VAL A 118 -2.62 -3.14 2.29
CA VAL A 118 -2.92 -4.26 3.20
C VAL A 118 -4.23 -4.05 3.95
N ASN A 119 -4.61 -2.80 4.24
CA ASN A 119 -5.85 -2.51 4.97
C ASN A 119 -7.04 -2.19 4.08
N ALA A 120 -6.89 -2.20 2.75
CA ALA A 120 -7.99 -2.00 1.83
C ALA A 120 -9.05 -3.12 1.92
N ASP A 121 -10.32 -2.74 1.90
CA ASP A 121 -11.43 -3.67 1.74
C ASP A 121 -11.69 -3.91 0.26
N TYR A 122 -11.06 -4.96 -0.27
CA TYR A 122 -11.20 -5.32 -1.68
C TYR A 122 -12.58 -5.91 -2.05
N TYR A 123 -13.38 -6.33 -1.06
CA TYR A 123 -14.79 -6.68 -1.24
C TYR A 123 -15.73 -5.47 -1.15
N GLY A 124 -15.19 -4.30 -0.80
CA GLY A 124 -15.95 -3.06 -0.74
C GLY A 124 -16.39 -2.57 -2.12
N ARG A 125 -17.07 -1.43 -2.14
CA ARG A 125 -17.64 -0.84 -3.37
C ARG A 125 -16.72 0.19 -4.03
N GLN A 126 -15.58 0.49 -3.43
CA GLN A 126 -14.68 1.56 -3.86
C GLN A 126 -13.32 1.00 -4.23
N GLY A 127 -12.66 1.60 -5.21
CA GLY A 127 -11.27 1.34 -5.51
C GLY A 127 -10.31 2.09 -4.56
N LEU A 128 -9.06 1.67 -4.57
CA LEU A 128 -7.96 2.34 -3.88
C LEU A 128 -7.40 3.45 -4.77
N VAL A 129 -7.21 4.65 -4.22
CA VAL A 129 -6.73 5.81 -4.98
C VAL A 129 -5.56 6.46 -4.26
N ILE A 130 -4.48 6.69 -4.99
CA ILE A 130 -3.30 7.43 -4.53
C ILE A 130 -3.10 8.62 -5.44
N ILE A 131 -2.97 9.81 -4.84
CA ILE A 131 -2.76 11.06 -5.58
C ILE A 131 -1.47 11.69 -5.09
N LYS A 132 -0.53 11.90 -5.99
CA LYS A 132 0.70 12.66 -5.75
C LYS A 132 0.57 14.04 -6.38
N LYS A 133 0.78 15.07 -5.56
CA LYS A 133 0.91 16.47 -5.98
C LYS A 133 2.34 16.95 -5.74
N ARG A 134 2.63 18.20 -6.09
CA ARG A 134 3.98 18.78 -5.91
C ARG A 134 4.45 18.76 -4.46
N ASP A 135 3.55 18.97 -3.51
CA ASP A 135 3.81 19.17 -2.09
C ASP A 135 3.00 18.24 -1.17
N SER A 136 2.29 17.28 -1.74
CA SER A 136 1.47 16.37 -0.95
C SER A 136 1.23 15.03 -1.64
N ILE A 137 1.01 14.01 -0.81
CA ILE A 137 0.58 12.67 -1.22
C ILE A 137 -0.66 12.33 -0.42
N THR A 138 -1.71 11.88 -1.11
CA THR A 138 -2.93 11.37 -0.49
C THR A 138 -3.11 9.91 -0.86
N MET A 139 -3.29 9.06 0.15
CA MET A 139 -3.56 7.62 -0.03
C MET A 139 -4.94 7.32 0.55
N ALA A 140 -5.85 6.84 -0.28
CA ALA A 140 -7.22 6.56 0.08
C ALA A 140 -7.57 5.11 -0.21
N ASN A 141 -7.78 4.30 0.83
CA ASN A 141 -8.19 2.91 0.70
C ASN A 141 -9.63 2.71 1.18
N PRO A 142 -10.39 1.81 0.54
CA PRO A 142 -11.74 1.45 0.98
C PRO A 142 -11.73 0.70 2.31
N GLY A 143 -12.82 0.81 3.07
CA GLY A 143 -13.00 0.23 4.39
C GLY A 143 -12.59 1.15 5.53
N GLY A 144 -13.20 0.97 6.70
CA GLY A 144 -12.87 1.70 7.92
C GLY A 144 -11.70 1.09 8.69
N PHE A 145 -11.27 1.79 9.72
CA PHE A 145 -10.30 1.27 10.68
C PHE A 145 -10.87 0.07 11.44
N ARG A 146 -10.01 -0.90 11.73
CA ARG A 146 -10.34 -2.06 12.58
C ARG A 146 -9.93 -1.85 14.04
N ILE A 147 -9.19 -0.78 14.30
CA ILE A 147 -8.74 -0.32 15.61
C ILE A 147 -9.03 1.17 15.72
N GLU A 148 -9.11 1.71 16.92
CA GLU A 148 -9.25 3.15 17.14
C GLU A 148 -8.06 3.92 16.53
N ILE A 149 -8.33 5.06 15.89
CA ILE A 149 -7.30 5.89 15.22
C ILE A 149 -6.21 6.32 16.19
N ASP A 150 -6.56 6.67 17.42
CA ASP A 150 -5.60 7.07 18.44
C ASP A 150 -4.72 5.91 18.89
N ALA A 151 -5.28 4.68 18.94
CA ALA A 151 -4.49 3.47 19.19
C ALA A 151 -3.53 3.19 18.03
N ALA A 152 -3.98 3.37 16.78
CA ALA A 152 -3.13 3.25 15.59
C ALA A 152 -1.96 4.25 15.62
N LYS A 153 -2.21 5.50 16.01
CA LYS A 153 -1.18 6.55 16.13
C LYS A 153 -0.19 6.30 17.28
N SER A 154 -0.67 5.71 18.38
CA SER A 154 0.15 5.38 19.55
C SER A 154 1.04 4.16 19.32
N GLY A 155 0.64 3.27 18.42
CA GLY A 155 1.37 2.05 18.08
C GLY A 155 1.13 0.89 19.06
N GLY A 156 1.78 -0.24 18.77
CA GLY A 156 1.69 -1.45 19.62
C GLY A 156 0.46 -2.33 19.34
N VAL A 157 -0.48 -1.88 18.50
CA VAL A 157 -1.65 -2.66 18.06
C VAL A 157 -1.64 -2.75 16.56
N SER A 158 -1.86 -3.95 16.02
CA SER A 158 -1.96 -4.20 14.58
C SER A 158 -3.07 -5.20 14.32
N ASP A 159 -4.06 -4.80 13.54
CA ASP A 159 -5.13 -5.67 13.04
C ASP A 159 -5.28 -5.47 11.53
N PRO A 160 -4.35 -6.00 10.71
CA PRO A 160 -4.38 -5.85 9.27
C PRO A 160 -5.58 -6.58 8.67
N ARG A 161 -6.35 -5.90 7.80
CA ARG A 161 -7.48 -6.51 7.09
C ARG A 161 -7.06 -7.70 6.23
N ASN A 162 -5.94 -7.58 5.55
CA ASN A 162 -5.37 -8.60 4.68
C ASN A 162 -4.06 -9.15 5.25
N GLY A 163 -4.13 -9.87 6.38
CA GLY A 163 -2.96 -10.34 7.14
C GLY A 163 -2.02 -11.26 6.35
N THR A 164 -2.56 -12.11 5.45
CA THR A 164 -1.73 -12.96 4.58
C THR A 164 -0.97 -12.12 3.55
N MET A 165 -1.56 -11.07 3.02
CA MET A 165 -0.88 -10.11 2.14
C MET A 165 0.25 -9.39 2.88
N LEU A 166 0.01 -8.95 4.14
CA LEU A 166 1.07 -8.36 4.97
C LEU A 166 2.22 -9.35 5.20
N LYS A 167 1.92 -10.63 5.46
CA LYS A 167 2.94 -11.68 5.57
C LYS A 167 3.78 -11.80 4.30
N MET A 168 3.18 -11.67 3.13
CA MET A 168 3.90 -11.70 1.85
C MET A 168 4.83 -10.49 1.70
N PHE A 169 4.35 -9.28 2.00
CA PHE A 169 5.17 -8.08 1.99
C PHE A 169 6.33 -8.13 3.01
N ASN A 170 6.10 -8.69 4.20
CA ASN A 170 7.14 -8.84 5.22
C ASN A 170 8.30 -9.76 4.79
N LEU A 171 8.07 -10.71 3.87
CA LEU A 171 9.15 -11.57 3.36
C LEU A 171 10.17 -10.82 2.50
N ILE A 172 9.81 -9.65 2.03
CA ILE A 172 10.66 -8.77 1.23
C ILE A 172 10.93 -7.45 1.97
N ASP A 173 10.91 -7.49 3.31
CA ASP A 173 11.20 -6.37 4.20
C ASP A 173 10.30 -5.13 3.96
N ILE A 174 9.04 -5.36 3.58
CA ILE A 174 8.03 -4.32 3.40
C ILE A 174 6.93 -4.50 4.45
N GLY A 175 6.61 -3.42 5.16
CA GLY A 175 5.60 -3.40 6.23
C GLY A 175 6.10 -3.99 7.54
N GLU A 176 5.52 -3.55 8.64
CA GLU A 176 5.83 -4.03 9.98
C GLU A 176 4.60 -4.66 10.65
N ARG A 177 4.83 -5.67 11.50
CA ARG A 177 3.76 -6.39 12.21
C ARG A 177 3.41 -5.81 13.56
N ALA A 178 4.29 -4.98 14.14
CA ALA A 178 4.19 -4.56 15.54
C ALA A 178 3.34 -3.31 15.77
N GLY A 179 2.62 -2.83 14.74
CA GLY A 179 1.83 -1.60 14.83
C GLY A 179 2.69 -0.34 14.96
N SER A 180 3.94 -0.38 14.50
CA SER A 180 4.88 0.74 14.52
C SER A 180 4.83 1.61 13.24
N GLY A 181 4.16 1.14 12.19
CA GLY A 181 4.15 1.78 10.88
C GLY A 181 3.57 3.20 10.91
N ILE A 182 2.35 3.37 11.41
CA ILE A 182 1.71 4.70 11.52
C ILE A 182 2.50 5.63 12.44
N PRO A 183 2.88 5.24 13.67
CA PRO A 183 3.73 6.08 14.53
C PRO A 183 5.04 6.50 13.86
N ASN A 184 5.68 5.61 13.11
CA ASN A 184 6.91 5.90 12.39
C ASN A 184 6.71 6.96 11.30
N ILE A 185 5.62 6.91 10.54
CA ILE A 185 5.28 7.92 9.55
C ILE A 185 5.15 9.30 10.21
N PHE A 186 4.39 9.41 11.31
CA PHE A 186 4.22 10.66 12.05
C PHE A 186 5.55 11.18 12.61
N ARG A 187 6.36 10.29 13.19
CA ARG A 187 7.69 10.65 13.70
C ARG A 187 8.59 11.21 12.61
N VAL A 188 8.70 10.52 11.48
CA VAL A 188 9.56 10.92 10.36
C VAL A 188 9.13 12.28 9.79
N TRP A 189 7.84 12.53 9.59
CA TRP A 189 7.33 13.82 9.10
C TRP A 189 7.68 14.96 10.06
N ARG A 190 7.54 14.73 11.37
CA ARG A 190 7.92 15.71 12.39
C ARG A 190 9.42 15.97 12.40
N GLU A 191 10.27 14.97 12.26
CA GLU A 191 11.72 15.10 12.17
C GLU A 191 12.18 15.91 10.96
N GLN A 192 11.43 15.88 9.85
CA GLN A 192 11.68 16.72 8.68
C GLN A 192 11.17 18.16 8.84
N GLY A 193 10.41 18.47 9.89
CA GLY A 193 9.76 19.77 10.05
C GLY A 193 8.58 19.98 9.09
N TRP A 194 8.04 18.89 8.53
CA TRP A 194 6.91 18.94 7.63
C TRP A 194 5.59 18.96 8.39
N LYS A 195 4.50 19.27 7.67
CA LYS A 195 3.15 19.27 8.23
C LYS A 195 2.80 17.89 8.76
N GLU A 196 2.23 17.83 9.97
CA GLU A 196 1.84 16.55 10.57
C GLU A 196 0.88 15.79 9.63
N PRO A 197 1.10 14.47 9.44
CA PRO A 197 0.21 13.63 8.66
C PRO A 197 -1.23 13.68 9.18
N VAL A 198 -2.20 13.67 8.28
CA VAL A 198 -3.61 13.68 8.63
C VAL A 198 -4.24 12.36 8.23
N ILE A 199 -4.94 11.73 9.16
CA ILE A 199 -5.75 10.53 8.90
C ILE A 199 -7.22 10.90 9.11
N VAL A 200 -8.03 10.62 8.08
CA VAL A 200 -9.48 10.83 8.11
C VAL A 200 -10.17 9.51 7.78
N GLU A 201 -11.15 9.15 8.58
CA GLU A 201 -12.07 8.06 8.29
C GLU A 201 -13.41 8.63 7.85
N LEU A 202 -13.91 8.18 6.71
CA LEU A 202 -15.20 8.53 6.15
C LEU A 202 -16.12 7.32 6.19
N SER A 203 -17.38 7.52 6.52
CA SER A 203 -18.41 6.46 6.51
C SER A 203 -19.17 6.39 5.19
N GLU A 204 -19.23 7.49 4.43
CA GLU A 204 -19.91 7.57 3.13
C GLU A 204 -19.11 8.41 2.15
N PRO A 205 -18.40 7.80 1.20
CA PRO A 205 -18.12 6.35 1.09
C PRO A 205 -17.16 5.87 2.18
N ASP A 206 -17.34 4.63 2.63
CA ASP A 206 -16.48 3.99 3.64
C ASP A 206 -15.04 3.91 3.16
N ARG A 207 -14.17 4.76 3.73
CA ARG A 207 -12.74 4.79 3.37
C ARG A 207 -11.87 5.51 4.39
N ILE A 208 -10.62 5.15 4.41
CA ILE A 208 -9.56 5.82 5.15
C ILE A 208 -8.72 6.65 4.19
N ILE A 209 -8.39 7.87 4.59
CA ILE A 209 -7.54 8.79 3.83
C ILE A 209 -6.35 9.18 4.70
N LEU A 210 -5.15 8.87 4.25
CA LEU A 210 -3.89 9.39 4.79
C LEU A 210 -3.39 10.50 3.88
N SER A 211 -3.16 11.69 4.45
CA SER A 211 -2.60 12.84 3.75
C SER A 211 -1.23 13.20 4.33
N LEU A 212 -0.23 13.29 3.48
CA LEU A 212 1.16 13.60 3.76
C LEU A 212 1.51 14.90 3.01
N SER A 213 1.97 15.94 3.72
CA SER A 213 2.29 17.27 3.14
C SER A 213 3.60 17.80 3.68
#